data_ca9dff37b072ff1e15ab144c6bfb9ccf
#
_entry.id   ca9dff37b072ff1e15ab144c6bfb9ccf
#
_cell.length_a   1.000
_cell.length_b   1.000
_cell.length_c   1.000
_cell.angle_alpha   90.00
_cell.angle_beta   90.00
_cell.angle_gamma   90.00
#
_symmetry.space_group_name_H-M   'P 1'
#
loop_
_entity.id
_entity.type
_entity.pdbx_description
1 polymer ?
#
loop_
_entity_poly.entity_id
_entity_poly.type
_entity_poly.pdbx_seq_one_letter_code
_entity_poly.pdbx_strand_id
1 'polypeptide(L)'
;MFQFIESICCLNGVLRNLDLHQNRLERTRIEHFPDAPFISLEEAIEIPEEAKEGKFKVRIVYGKEIESIEFIPYEIKEVNKIQLHEIDREITYFYKYAERWFFDEFIKETQCDDLVLVRANYITDATYSNLIFFNGIEWHTPTTCLLEGTMRQQLLNEGRIVQKNIKVDDLKNYYSFKRINAMMSFEETDAFDIEILFNK
;
A
#
# COMPACT_ATOMS: atom_id res chain seq x y z
N MET A 1 -9.80 -19.78 -7.93
CA MET A 1 -8.77 -19.90 -6.86
C MET A 1 -8.28 -18.49 -6.59
N PHE A 2 -8.15 -18.07 -5.35
CA PHE A 2 -7.68 -16.71 -5.04
C PHE A 2 -6.23 -16.56 -5.48
N GLN A 3 -5.94 -15.48 -6.20
CA GLN A 3 -4.59 -15.05 -6.55
C GLN A 3 -4.21 -13.84 -5.74
N PHE A 4 -2.95 -13.80 -5.33
CA PHE A 4 -2.37 -12.72 -4.55
C PHE A 4 -1.23 -12.08 -5.34
N ILE A 5 -0.85 -10.87 -4.95
CA ILE A 5 0.27 -10.18 -5.58
C ILE A 5 1.26 -9.62 -4.56
N GLU A 6 2.53 -9.64 -4.95
CA GLU A 6 3.52 -8.72 -4.40
C GLU A 6 3.82 -7.62 -5.41
N SER A 7 4.17 -6.45 -4.89
CA SER A 7 4.62 -5.31 -5.69
C SER A 7 5.85 -4.74 -5.00
N ILE A 8 7.02 -5.13 -5.47
CA ILE A 8 8.31 -4.82 -4.87
C ILE A 8 8.97 -3.69 -5.67
N CYS A 9 9.53 -2.70 -5.00
CA CYS A 9 10.33 -1.67 -5.65
C CYS A 9 11.70 -2.22 -5.98
N CYS A 10 12.04 -2.22 -7.27
CA CYS A 10 13.40 -2.37 -7.75
C CYS A 10 13.90 -0.99 -8.16
N LEU A 11 14.91 -0.48 -7.48
CA LEU A 11 15.51 0.82 -7.77
C LEU A 11 16.98 0.62 -8.11
N ASN A 12 17.36 0.92 -9.34
CA ASN A 12 18.73 0.74 -9.87
C ASN A 12 19.27 -0.68 -9.57
N GLY A 13 18.48 -1.70 -9.87
CA GLY A 13 18.85 -3.10 -9.67
C GLY A 13 18.80 -3.58 -8.21
N VAL A 14 18.26 -2.80 -7.28
CA VAL A 14 18.16 -3.17 -5.85
C VAL A 14 16.70 -3.32 -5.44
N LEU A 15 16.34 -4.51 -4.96
CA LEU A 15 15.02 -4.79 -4.41
C LEU A 15 14.90 -4.17 -3.00
N ARG A 16 13.86 -3.39 -2.78
CA ARG A 16 13.61 -2.71 -1.50
C ARG A 16 12.70 -3.56 -0.60
N ASN A 17 13.02 -3.62 0.69
CA ASN A 17 12.20 -4.29 1.71
C ASN A 17 11.83 -5.74 1.36
N LEU A 18 12.75 -6.48 0.73
CA LEU A 18 12.47 -7.83 0.25
C LEU A 18 12.04 -8.77 1.39
N ASP A 19 12.63 -8.62 2.56
CA ASP A 19 12.32 -9.35 3.80
C ASP A 19 10.86 -9.12 4.24
N LEU A 20 10.36 -7.88 4.19
CA LEU A 20 8.97 -7.57 4.54
C LEU A 20 7.98 -8.11 3.49
N HIS A 21 8.37 -8.14 2.23
CA HIS A 21 7.59 -8.77 1.16
C HIS A 21 7.57 -10.29 1.31
N GLN A 22 8.71 -10.91 1.62
CA GLN A 22 8.82 -12.33 1.92
C GLN A 22 7.89 -12.72 3.09
N ASN A 23 7.97 -11.99 4.19
CA ASN A 23 7.14 -12.23 5.37
C ASN A 23 5.63 -12.12 5.05
N ARG A 24 5.22 -11.17 4.22
CA ARG A 24 3.81 -11.02 3.83
C ARG A 24 3.35 -12.15 2.90
N LEU A 25 4.17 -12.51 1.92
CA LEU A 25 3.92 -13.64 1.04
C LEU A 25 3.76 -14.93 1.85
N GLU A 26 4.65 -15.21 2.78
CA GLU A 26 4.59 -16.41 3.62
C GLU A 26 3.33 -16.43 4.48
N ARG A 27 3.00 -15.34 5.17
CA ARG A 27 1.77 -15.20 5.96
C ARG A 27 0.53 -15.53 5.12
N THR A 28 0.47 -14.95 3.92
CA THR A 28 -0.63 -15.19 2.99
C THR A 28 -0.70 -16.66 2.58
N ARG A 29 0.44 -17.29 2.29
CA ARG A 29 0.49 -18.68 1.83
C ARG A 29 0.22 -19.69 2.95
N ILE A 30 0.68 -19.44 4.16
CA ILE A 30 0.35 -20.28 5.32
C ILE A 30 -1.16 -20.32 5.55
N GLU A 31 -1.84 -19.18 5.42
CA GLU A 31 -3.29 -19.10 5.63
C GLU A 31 -4.09 -19.76 4.51
N HIS A 32 -3.71 -19.54 3.25
CA HIS A 32 -4.52 -19.95 2.09
C HIS A 32 -4.04 -21.25 1.44
N PHE A 33 -2.78 -21.64 1.64
CA PHE A 33 -2.13 -22.79 1.02
C PHE A 33 -1.15 -23.50 1.99
N PRO A 34 -1.63 -23.99 3.14
CA PRO A 34 -0.77 -24.49 4.22
C PRO A 34 0.16 -25.64 3.80
N ASP A 35 -0.25 -26.44 2.80
CA ASP A 35 0.53 -27.57 2.30
C ASP A 35 1.47 -27.20 1.14
N ALA A 36 1.51 -25.93 0.72
CA ALA A 36 2.35 -25.51 -0.40
C ALA A 36 3.82 -25.37 0.02
N PRO A 37 4.78 -25.75 -0.84
CA PRO A 37 6.21 -25.63 -0.53
C PRO A 37 6.61 -24.18 -0.33
N PHE A 38 7.66 -23.95 0.47
CA PHE A 38 8.23 -22.61 0.67
C PHE A 38 8.66 -21.98 -0.66
N ILE A 39 8.46 -20.67 -0.77
CA ILE A 39 8.94 -19.85 -1.90
C ILE A 39 9.92 -18.81 -1.36
N SER A 40 11.14 -18.80 -1.89
CA SER A 40 12.12 -17.74 -1.66
C SER A 40 11.98 -16.68 -2.74
N LEU A 41 11.61 -15.45 -2.38
CA LEU A 41 11.57 -14.33 -3.32
C LEU A 41 12.97 -13.96 -3.81
N GLU A 42 13.99 -14.12 -2.96
CA GLU A 42 15.38 -13.85 -3.33
C GLU A 42 15.88 -14.78 -4.43
N GLU A 43 15.50 -16.06 -4.35
CA GLU A 43 15.88 -17.05 -5.36
C GLU A 43 15.01 -16.98 -6.62
N ALA A 44 13.77 -16.55 -6.48
CA ALA A 44 12.81 -16.52 -7.58
C ALA A 44 12.94 -15.28 -8.47
N ILE A 45 13.48 -14.16 -7.96
CA ILE A 45 13.54 -12.89 -8.70
C ILE A 45 14.91 -12.74 -9.35
N GLU A 46 14.95 -12.93 -10.66
CA GLU A 46 16.12 -12.60 -11.49
C GLU A 46 15.94 -11.18 -12.05
N ILE A 47 16.84 -10.24 -11.67
CA ILE A 47 16.78 -8.85 -12.12
C ILE A 47 17.29 -8.74 -13.53
N PRO A 48 16.45 -8.39 -14.53
CA PRO A 48 16.90 -8.26 -15.91
C PRO A 48 17.74 -7.00 -16.11
N GLU A 49 18.52 -6.96 -17.19
CA GLU A 49 19.47 -5.88 -17.46
C GLU A 49 18.80 -4.50 -17.51
N GLU A 50 17.62 -4.41 -18.11
CA GLU A 50 16.84 -3.18 -18.22
C GLU A 50 16.39 -2.62 -16.86
N ALA A 51 16.29 -3.44 -15.82
CA ALA A 51 15.88 -3.02 -14.49
C ALA A 51 17.05 -2.66 -13.58
N LYS A 52 18.29 -2.71 -14.08
CA LYS A 52 19.49 -2.28 -13.36
C LYS A 52 19.63 -0.76 -13.29
N GLU A 53 18.89 -0.02 -14.11
CA GLU A 53 18.81 1.44 -14.06
C GLU A 53 17.36 1.87 -13.97
N GLY A 54 17.07 2.92 -13.16
CA GLY A 54 15.72 3.46 -12.98
C GLY A 54 14.90 2.74 -11.93
N LYS A 55 13.60 3.00 -11.94
CA LYS A 55 12.64 2.49 -10.95
C LYS A 55 11.63 1.55 -11.61
N PHE A 56 11.56 0.34 -11.11
CA PHE A 56 10.63 -0.69 -11.61
C PHE A 56 9.77 -1.24 -10.49
N LYS A 57 8.53 -1.54 -10.83
CA LYS A 57 7.62 -2.34 -10.02
C LYS A 57 7.78 -3.81 -10.40
N VAL A 58 8.35 -4.61 -9.52
CA VAL A 58 8.36 -6.06 -9.65
C VAL A 58 7.01 -6.57 -9.18
N ARG A 59 6.15 -6.93 -10.13
CA ARG A 59 4.82 -7.47 -9.87
C ARG A 59 4.90 -8.99 -9.92
N ILE A 60 4.61 -9.61 -8.79
CA ILE A 60 4.60 -11.07 -8.65
C ILE A 60 3.17 -11.51 -8.41
N VAL A 61 2.64 -12.37 -9.28
CA VAL A 61 1.35 -13.05 -9.07
C VAL A 61 1.64 -14.43 -8.52
N TYR A 62 0.95 -14.80 -7.46
CA TYR A 62 1.18 -16.07 -6.81
C TYR A 62 -0.10 -16.67 -6.18
N GLY A 63 -0.05 -17.98 -6.04
CA GLY A 63 -0.96 -18.81 -5.27
C GLY A 63 -0.15 -19.87 -4.52
N LYS A 64 -0.37 -21.15 -4.86
CA LYS A 64 0.51 -22.25 -4.38
C LYS A 64 1.93 -22.13 -4.91
N GLU A 65 2.08 -21.57 -6.10
CA GLU A 65 3.34 -21.32 -6.80
C GLU A 65 3.36 -19.88 -7.29
N ILE A 66 4.50 -19.39 -7.74
CA ILE A 66 4.61 -18.15 -8.49
C ILE A 66 4.07 -18.42 -9.90
N GLU A 67 3.12 -17.60 -10.34
CA GLU A 67 2.52 -17.70 -11.68
C GLU A 67 3.20 -16.75 -12.68
N SER A 68 3.56 -15.55 -12.24
CA SER A 68 4.32 -14.61 -13.07
C SER A 68 5.16 -13.65 -12.22
N ILE A 69 6.28 -13.19 -12.79
CA ILE A 69 7.11 -12.10 -12.31
C ILE A 69 7.31 -11.13 -13.48
N GLU A 70 6.90 -9.88 -13.27
CA GLU A 70 6.98 -8.84 -14.29
C GLU A 70 7.71 -7.62 -13.75
N PHE A 71 8.65 -7.08 -14.52
CA PHE A 71 9.31 -5.80 -14.23
C PHE A 71 8.65 -4.70 -15.06
N ILE A 72 7.97 -3.80 -14.39
CA ILE A 72 7.20 -2.72 -15.02
C ILE A 72 7.83 -1.39 -14.65
N PRO A 73 8.30 -0.57 -15.62
CA PRO A 73 8.77 0.78 -15.35
C PRO A 73 7.74 1.55 -14.53
N TYR A 74 8.20 2.30 -13.52
CA TYR A 74 7.29 2.92 -12.58
C TYR A 74 7.59 4.39 -12.37
N GLU A 75 6.56 5.20 -12.51
CA GLU A 75 6.52 6.60 -12.14
C GLU A 75 5.39 6.83 -11.15
N ILE A 76 5.62 7.72 -10.17
CA ILE A 76 4.59 8.10 -9.20
C ILE A 76 3.56 8.95 -9.94
N LYS A 77 2.31 8.50 -9.94
CA LYS A 77 1.22 9.26 -10.55
C LYS A 77 0.87 10.46 -9.68
N GLU A 78 0.76 11.62 -10.33
CA GLU A 78 0.21 12.82 -9.72
C GLU A 78 -1.24 12.58 -9.29
N VAL A 79 -1.61 13.14 -8.14
CA VAL A 79 -2.97 13.11 -7.61
C VAL A 79 -3.36 14.53 -7.24
N ASN A 80 -4.37 15.04 -7.92
CA ASN A 80 -4.86 16.40 -7.74
C ASN A 80 -6.20 16.43 -7.01
N LYS A 81 -6.99 15.37 -7.14
CA LYS A 81 -8.30 15.25 -6.53
C LYS A 81 -8.39 14.00 -5.66
N ILE A 82 -8.53 14.23 -4.37
CA ILE A 82 -8.68 13.17 -3.35
C ILE A 82 -9.81 13.57 -2.39
N GLN A 83 -10.62 12.62 -1.97
CA GLN A 83 -11.71 12.85 -1.03
C GLN A 83 -11.91 11.67 -0.08
N LEU A 84 -12.65 11.89 1.00
CA LEU A 84 -13.13 10.83 1.88
C LEU A 84 -14.20 9.99 1.17
N HIS A 85 -14.12 8.67 1.34
CA HIS A 85 -15.10 7.72 0.81
C HIS A 85 -15.43 6.65 1.84
N GLU A 86 -16.69 6.59 2.26
CA GLU A 86 -17.16 5.57 3.20
C GLU A 86 -17.26 4.22 2.47
N ILE A 87 -16.67 3.20 3.06
CA ILE A 87 -16.75 1.83 2.53
C ILE A 87 -17.57 0.94 3.44
N ASP A 88 -18.19 -0.09 2.86
CA ASP A 88 -18.94 -1.08 3.60
C ASP A 88 -18.04 -1.79 4.63
N ARG A 89 -18.62 -2.13 5.78
CA ARG A 89 -17.95 -2.87 6.85
C ARG A 89 -17.54 -4.28 6.42
N GLU A 90 -18.22 -4.86 5.45
CA GLU A 90 -17.97 -6.20 4.95
C GLU A 90 -16.79 -6.28 3.98
N ILE A 91 -16.31 -5.14 3.45
CA ILE A 91 -15.13 -5.13 2.59
C ILE A 91 -13.90 -5.53 3.41
N THR A 92 -13.36 -6.71 3.14
CA THR A 92 -12.13 -7.21 3.76
C THR A 92 -10.99 -7.21 2.75
N TYR A 93 -9.83 -6.65 3.14
CA TYR A 93 -8.64 -6.59 2.30
C TYR A 93 -7.37 -6.85 3.14
N PHE A 94 -7.43 -7.89 3.99
CA PHE A 94 -6.30 -8.27 4.85
C PHE A 94 -5.11 -8.83 4.07
N TYR A 95 -5.38 -9.36 2.88
CA TYR A 95 -4.38 -9.91 1.97
C TYR A 95 -4.36 -9.10 0.69
N LYS A 96 -3.19 -9.04 0.05
CA LYS A 96 -3.02 -8.29 -1.19
C LYS A 96 -3.49 -9.12 -2.39
N TYR A 97 -4.82 -9.14 -2.61
CA TYR A 97 -5.45 -9.84 -3.71
C TYR A 97 -5.04 -9.26 -5.08
N ALA A 98 -4.92 -10.13 -6.09
CA ALA A 98 -4.68 -9.72 -7.46
C ALA A 98 -5.87 -8.94 -8.04
N GLU A 99 -7.08 -9.37 -7.70
CA GLU A 99 -8.32 -8.72 -8.07
C GLU A 99 -8.80 -7.77 -6.97
N ARG A 100 -9.08 -6.52 -7.37
CA ARG A 100 -9.54 -5.46 -6.47
C ARG A 100 -10.42 -4.45 -7.21
N TRP A 101 -11.26 -4.98 -8.08
CA TRP A 101 -12.17 -4.23 -8.95
C TRP A 101 -13.04 -3.20 -8.21
N PHE A 102 -13.38 -3.44 -6.96
CA PHE A 102 -14.20 -2.53 -6.15
C PHE A 102 -13.52 -1.18 -5.90
N PHE A 103 -12.20 -1.11 -5.74
CA PHE A 103 -11.48 0.16 -5.64
C PHE A 103 -11.52 0.95 -6.96
N ASP A 104 -11.43 0.25 -8.09
CA ASP A 104 -11.50 0.87 -9.40
C ASP A 104 -12.92 1.41 -9.70
N GLU A 105 -13.96 0.74 -9.17
CA GLU A 105 -15.35 1.23 -9.23
C GLU A 105 -15.52 2.50 -8.39
N PHE A 106 -15.04 2.56 -7.15
CA PHE A 106 -15.10 3.76 -6.32
C PHE A 106 -14.43 4.98 -6.98
N ILE A 107 -13.27 4.77 -7.61
CA ILE A 107 -12.60 5.83 -8.37
C ILE A 107 -13.44 6.31 -9.54
N LYS A 108 -14.06 5.40 -10.30
CA LYS A 108 -14.93 5.75 -11.43
C LYS A 108 -16.17 6.53 -10.98
N GLU A 109 -16.81 6.11 -9.89
CA GLU A 109 -18.00 6.75 -9.34
C GLU A 109 -17.73 8.15 -8.83
N THR A 110 -16.59 8.34 -8.16
CA THR A 110 -16.24 9.62 -7.53
C THR A 110 -15.53 10.58 -8.47
N GLN A 111 -15.00 10.10 -9.60
CA GLN A 111 -14.17 10.87 -10.53
C GLN A 111 -12.97 11.54 -9.82
N CYS A 112 -12.44 10.90 -8.79
CA CYS A 112 -11.24 11.32 -8.08
C CYS A 112 -10.01 10.53 -8.57
N ASP A 113 -8.83 11.10 -8.35
CA ASP A 113 -7.57 10.41 -8.67
C ASP A 113 -7.23 9.35 -7.61
N ASP A 114 -7.64 9.58 -6.36
CA ASP A 114 -7.50 8.63 -5.25
C ASP A 114 -8.57 8.93 -4.18
N LEU A 115 -8.77 8.02 -3.24
CA LEU A 115 -9.72 8.14 -2.15
C LEU A 115 -9.04 7.84 -0.81
N VAL A 116 -9.45 8.58 0.22
CA VAL A 116 -9.20 8.22 1.61
C VAL A 116 -10.38 7.40 2.11
N LEU A 117 -10.16 6.13 2.34
CA LEU A 117 -11.21 5.18 2.69
C LEU A 117 -11.54 5.27 4.18
N VAL A 118 -12.83 5.33 4.45
CA VAL A 118 -13.39 5.42 5.81
C VAL A 118 -14.25 4.20 6.08
N ARG A 119 -14.09 3.59 7.25
CA ARG A 119 -14.93 2.50 7.71
C ARG A 119 -15.44 2.79 9.12
N ALA A 120 -16.75 2.86 9.29
CA ALA A 120 -17.39 3.13 10.59
C ALA A 120 -16.79 4.37 11.29
N ASN A 121 -16.63 5.46 10.54
CA ASN A 121 -16.03 6.73 10.99
C ASN A 121 -14.52 6.68 11.29
N TYR A 122 -13.81 5.58 10.99
CA TYR A 122 -12.35 5.50 11.13
C TYR A 122 -11.67 5.55 9.77
N ILE A 123 -10.58 6.29 9.71
CA ILE A 123 -9.71 6.30 8.53
C ILE A 123 -9.02 4.94 8.43
N THR A 124 -8.95 4.41 7.20
CA THR A 124 -8.27 3.14 6.92
C THR A 124 -7.05 3.37 6.03
N ASP A 125 -7.19 3.24 4.73
CA ASP A 125 -6.14 3.37 3.72
C ASP A 125 -6.58 4.32 2.61
N ALA A 126 -5.71 4.61 1.65
CA ALA A 126 -6.14 5.05 0.32
C ALA A 126 -6.32 3.83 -0.60
N THR A 127 -6.79 4.03 -1.85
CA THR A 127 -7.11 2.91 -2.74
C THR A 127 -5.89 2.05 -3.09
N TYR A 128 -4.68 2.64 -3.10
CA TYR A 128 -3.44 1.97 -3.50
C TYR A 128 -2.29 2.13 -2.50
N SER A 129 -2.54 2.74 -1.33
CA SER A 129 -1.49 3.08 -0.37
C SER A 129 -2.01 3.14 1.05
N ASN A 130 -1.12 2.93 2.02
CA ASN A 130 -1.40 3.32 3.38
C ASN A 130 -1.29 4.84 3.54
N LEU A 131 -1.87 5.34 4.62
CA LEU A 131 -1.89 6.75 4.95
C LEU A 131 -1.07 7.04 6.21
N ILE A 132 -0.40 8.19 6.20
CA ILE A 132 0.24 8.75 7.39
C ILE A 132 -0.15 10.22 7.51
N PHE A 133 -0.43 10.67 8.73
CA PHE A 133 -0.95 12.00 9.05
C PHE A 133 0.00 12.72 10.01
N PHE A 134 0.34 13.98 9.72
CA PHE A 134 1.24 14.79 10.54
C PHE A 134 0.46 15.74 11.46
N ASN A 135 0.66 15.63 12.76
CA ASN A 135 -0.02 16.46 13.77
C ASN A 135 0.78 17.70 14.20
N GLY A 136 1.90 18.00 13.50
CA GLY A 136 2.83 19.08 13.85
C GLY A 136 4.03 18.63 14.69
N ILE A 137 4.01 17.40 15.23
CA ILE A 137 5.07 16.83 16.07
C ILE A 137 5.55 15.51 15.48
N GLU A 138 4.63 14.60 15.18
CA GLU A 138 4.93 13.25 14.73
C GLU A 138 3.94 12.76 13.65
N TRP A 139 4.30 11.71 12.95
CA TRP A 139 3.48 11.08 11.94
C TRP A 139 2.69 9.90 12.51
N HIS A 140 1.38 9.91 12.32
CA HIS A 140 0.48 8.84 12.73
C HIS A 140 -0.01 8.03 11.52
N THR A 141 -0.12 6.71 11.68
CA THR A 141 -0.79 5.83 10.70
C THR A 141 -2.00 5.15 11.34
N PRO A 142 -3.12 4.99 10.61
CA PRO A 142 -4.30 4.33 11.17
C PRO A 142 -3.99 2.91 11.65
N THR A 143 -4.49 2.54 12.84
CA THR A 143 -4.50 1.14 13.30
C THR A 143 -5.49 0.28 12.52
N THR A 144 -6.46 0.93 11.88
CA THR A 144 -7.57 0.37 11.10
C THR A 144 -7.23 0.18 9.63
N CYS A 145 -5.95 0.16 9.25
CA CYS A 145 -5.56 -0.08 7.87
C CYS A 145 -6.17 -1.39 7.34
N LEU A 146 -6.55 -1.40 6.06
CA LEU A 146 -7.09 -2.58 5.39
C LEU A 146 -5.99 -3.58 5.07
N LEU A 147 -4.82 -3.06 4.65
CA LEU A 147 -3.65 -3.85 4.31
C LEU A 147 -2.44 -3.38 5.12
N GLU A 148 -1.73 -4.32 5.74
CA GLU A 148 -0.43 -4.05 6.35
C GLU A 148 0.64 -3.92 5.27
N GLY A 149 0.82 -2.69 4.76
CA GLY A 149 1.78 -2.41 3.70
C GLY A 149 3.24 -2.48 4.17
N THR A 150 4.14 -2.92 3.29
CA THR A 150 5.57 -3.12 3.62
C THR A 150 6.28 -1.79 3.94
N MET A 151 5.97 -0.70 3.23
CA MET A 151 6.50 0.64 3.56
C MET A 151 6.00 1.11 4.93
N ARG A 152 4.71 0.92 5.22
CA ARG A 152 4.15 1.22 6.55
C ARG A 152 4.88 0.43 7.64
N GLN A 153 5.10 -0.86 7.43
CA GLN A 153 5.80 -1.72 8.39
C GLN A 153 7.26 -1.28 8.59
N GLN A 154 7.96 -0.93 7.52
CA GLN A 154 9.31 -0.37 7.60
C GLN A 154 9.35 0.87 8.49
N LEU A 155 8.48 1.86 8.23
CA LEU A 155 8.47 3.11 8.98
C LEU A 155 8.08 2.91 10.46
N LEU A 156 7.23 1.93 10.77
CA LEU A 156 6.91 1.52 12.14
C LEU A 156 8.13 0.90 12.83
N ASN A 157 8.85 0.01 12.16
CA ASN A 157 10.07 -0.63 12.69
C ASN A 157 11.18 0.40 12.94
N GLU A 158 11.26 1.42 12.10
CA GLU A 158 12.21 2.54 12.23
C GLU A 158 11.77 3.57 13.31
N GLY A 159 10.58 3.45 13.87
CA GLY A 159 10.03 4.42 14.83
C GLY A 159 9.72 5.79 14.22
N ARG A 160 9.58 5.88 12.91
CA ARG A 160 9.30 7.13 12.16
C ARG A 160 7.82 7.50 12.14
N ILE A 161 6.95 6.53 12.34
CA ILE A 161 5.50 6.71 12.44
C ILE A 161 4.95 5.93 13.64
N VAL A 162 3.82 6.38 14.17
CA VAL A 162 3.14 5.78 15.32
C VAL A 162 1.73 5.35 14.92
N GLN A 163 1.29 4.17 15.37
CA GLN A 163 -0.08 3.71 15.15
C GLN A 163 -1.07 4.50 16.01
N LYS A 164 -2.17 4.94 15.42
CA LYS A 164 -3.22 5.70 16.08
C LYS A 164 -4.60 5.32 15.55
N ASN A 165 -5.59 5.27 16.43
CA ASN A 165 -6.99 5.29 15.98
C ASN A 165 -7.31 6.70 15.50
N ILE A 166 -7.62 6.85 14.21
CA ILE A 166 -7.91 8.15 13.59
C ILE A 166 -9.35 8.12 13.07
N LYS A 167 -10.20 8.95 13.64
CA LYS A 167 -11.56 9.18 13.15
C LYS A 167 -11.59 10.33 12.15
N VAL A 168 -12.66 10.40 11.36
CA VAL A 168 -12.89 11.52 10.46
C VAL A 168 -12.86 12.85 11.21
N ASP A 169 -13.49 12.93 12.38
CA ASP A 169 -13.51 14.15 13.22
C ASP A 169 -12.13 14.54 13.78
N ASP A 170 -11.20 13.59 13.87
CA ASP A 170 -9.84 13.84 14.35
C ASP A 170 -8.95 14.50 13.28
N LEU A 171 -9.34 14.45 12.00
CA LEU A 171 -8.55 15.01 10.90
C LEU A 171 -8.23 16.50 11.07
N LYS A 172 -9.12 17.27 11.71
CA LYS A 172 -8.91 18.68 12.07
C LYS A 172 -7.69 18.93 12.99
N ASN A 173 -7.15 17.87 13.63
CA ASN A 173 -6.00 17.94 14.49
C ASN A 173 -4.68 17.67 13.75
N TYR A 174 -4.75 17.44 12.44
CA TYR A 174 -3.61 17.19 11.57
C TYR A 174 -3.42 18.34 10.59
N TYR A 175 -2.19 18.56 10.18
CA TYR A 175 -1.83 19.59 9.21
C TYR A 175 -1.75 19.05 7.77
N SER A 176 -1.24 17.84 7.66
CA SER A 176 -1.02 17.23 6.36
C SER A 176 -1.04 15.70 6.44
N PHE A 177 -1.12 15.06 5.27
CA PHE A 177 -1.00 13.62 5.16
C PHE A 177 -0.18 13.22 3.93
N LYS A 178 0.37 12.02 3.96
CA LYS A 178 1.04 11.39 2.82
C LYS A 178 0.44 10.04 2.52
N ARG A 179 0.56 9.64 1.26
CA ARG A 179 0.29 8.29 0.79
C ARG A 179 1.61 7.54 0.67
N ILE A 180 1.71 6.35 1.22
CA ILE A 180 2.91 5.54 1.21
C ILE A 180 2.61 4.10 0.79
N ASN A 181 3.48 3.53 -0.03
CA ASN A 181 3.48 2.10 -0.36
C ASN A 181 4.90 1.67 -0.79
N ALA A 182 5.09 0.41 -1.19
CA ALA A 182 6.41 -0.08 -1.59
C ALA A 182 7.06 0.72 -2.73
N MET A 183 6.23 1.32 -3.61
CA MET A 183 6.68 2.13 -4.75
C MET A 183 6.80 3.63 -4.44
N MET A 184 6.31 4.06 -3.28
CA MET A 184 6.25 5.46 -2.85
C MET A 184 6.76 5.53 -1.41
N SER A 185 8.06 5.83 -1.26
CA SER A 185 8.68 5.98 0.05
C SER A 185 8.25 7.28 0.74
N PHE A 186 8.56 7.38 2.02
CA PHE A 186 8.27 8.59 2.80
C PHE A 186 8.93 9.85 2.21
N GLU A 187 10.13 9.71 1.65
CA GLU A 187 10.93 10.82 1.08
C GLU A 187 10.45 11.22 -0.31
N GLU A 188 9.93 10.27 -1.08
CA GLU A 188 9.53 10.48 -2.48
C GLU A 188 8.13 11.05 -2.66
N THR A 189 7.30 11.03 -1.60
CA THR A 189 5.91 11.52 -1.68
C THR A 189 5.77 12.89 -1.06
N ASP A 190 5.10 13.79 -1.80
CA ASP A 190 4.68 15.07 -1.26
C ASP A 190 3.57 14.90 -0.23
N ALA A 191 3.51 15.85 0.69
CA ALA A 191 2.43 15.92 1.65
C ALA A 191 1.26 16.72 1.06
N PHE A 192 0.07 16.21 1.22
CA PHE A 192 -1.17 16.94 0.96
C PHE A 192 -1.54 17.76 2.19
N ASP A 193 -2.02 18.99 1.99
CA ASP A 193 -2.68 19.72 3.04
C ASP A 193 -3.96 18.97 3.46
N ILE A 194 -4.20 18.90 4.78
CA ILE A 194 -5.37 18.18 5.30
C ILE A 194 -6.69 18.80 4.81
N GLU A 195 -6.70 20.11 4.53
CA GLU A 195 -7.87 20.86 4.09
C GLU A 195 -8.45 20.32 2.76
N ILE A 196 -7.63 19.64 1.94
CA ILE A 196 -8.12 19.05 0.69
C ILE A 196 -9.23 18.02 0.95
N LEU A 197 -9.25 17.37 2.12
CA LEU A 197 -10.24 16.36 2.48
C LEU A 197 -11.59 16.97 2.93
N PHE A 198 -11.64 18.28 3.18
CA PHE A 198 -12.84 18.99 3.59
C PHE A 198 -13.48 19.78 2.46
N ASN A 199 -12.77 19.97 1.36
CA ASN A 199 -13.29 20.65 0.17
C ASN A 199 -14.19 19.66 -0.61
N LYS A 200 -15.49 20.02 -0.70
CA LYS A 200 -16.49 19.26 -1.45
C LYS A 200 -16.57 19.72 -2.90
#